data_3f20788f62680e50c12cb932e93580b3
#
_entry.id   3f20788f62680e50c12cb932e93580b3
#
_cell.length_a   1.000
_cell.length_b   1.000
_cell.length_c   1.000
_cell.angle_alpha   90.00
_cell.angle_beta   90.00
_cell.angle_gamma   90.00
#
_symmetry.space_group_name_H-M   'P 1'
#
loop_
_entity.id
_entity.type
_entity.pdbx_description
1 polymer ?
#
loop_
_entity_poly.entity_id
_entity_poly.type
_entity_poly.pdbx_seq_one_letter_code
_entity_poly.pdbx_strand_id
1 'polypeptide(L)'
;MNLSSYLENFNVGAFIFILCMFILVGCQSEQPVEEEATGEPIPVKLVLVTMFEIGEDEGDQAGEFQLWKERQNLSVRIPFPQSHHDLFYNPDTQVLGMVTGMGTAKSATATMALGLDSRFDLSKSYWLIAGIAGIDPEDASIGSAAWSSYLVDGDLGHEIDAREMPSDWEFGYFARYTKSPFDPNKPEPTGEMFKANPDLRDWAYDLTKDLELPDYESLEKTRNLYVNHPNAQKPPFVLKGGHIAAMTFWHGEILNDWANKWVSYWSNGDTDFVTSAMEDTGTFQAMVYLDNIGRVDKDSMMVLRAGSNYTMQPPGLTAAENLLKENDGYAGMQASLESLYIVGSTVLVELIDNWDVYKDSIPGGS
;
A
#
# COMPACT_ATOMS: atom_id res chain seq x y z
N MET A 1 19.07 -62.74 -32.30
CA MET A 1 18.06 -63.08 -33.30
C MET A 1 17.74 -61.81 -34.09
N ASN A 2 18.14 -61.84 -35.38
CA ASN A 2 18.09 -60.71 -36.31
C ASN A 2 16.69 -60.26 -36.67
N LEU A 3 16.42 -58.95 -36.54
CA LEU A 3 15.31 -58.26 -37.16
C LEU A 3 15.82 -57.48 -38.38
N SER A 4 15.97 -58.17 -39.48
CA SER A 4 16.20 -57.55 -40.79
C SER A 4 15.47 -58.37 -41.85
N SER A 5 14.24 -57.99 -42.14
CA SER A 5 13.55 -58.31 -43.40
C SER A 5 12.07 -57.89 -43.28
N TYR A 6 11.76 -56.63 -43.61
CA TYR A 6 10.45 -56.17 -44.08
C TYR A 6 10.53 -54.68 -44.44
N LEU A 7 11.29 -54.38 -45.51
CA LEU A 7 11.19 -53.08 -46.21
C LEU A 7 11.46 -53.32 -47.68
N GLU A 8 10.46 -53.74 -48.37
CA GLU A 8 10.41 -53.62 -49.83
C GLU A 8 9.02 -53.13 -50.27
N ASN A 9 9.05 -52.04 -51.06
CA ASN A 9 7.98 -51.53 -51.86
C ASN A 9 6.91 -50.61 -51.18
N PHE A 10 7.28 -49.35 -50.96
CA PHE A 10 6.30 -48.27 -51.08
C PHE A 10 6.91 -47.13 -51.93
N ASN A 11 6.18 -46.79 -52.98
CA ASN A 11 6.55 -45.84 -54.01
C ASN A 11 6.46 -44.40 -53.48
N VAL A 12 7.59 -43.76 -53.17
CA VAL A 12 7.74 -42.47 -52.47
C VAL A 12 7.43 -41.28 -53.39
N GLY A 13 7.02 -41.50 -54.67
CA GLY A 13 6.89 -40.45 -55.67
C GLY A 13 5.56 -39.67 -55.69
N ALA A 14 4.50 -40.15 -55.05
CA ALA A 14 3.15 -39.59 -55.21
C ALA A 14 2.61 -38.80 -53.98
N PHE A 15 3.32 -38.85 -52.84
CA PHE A 15 2.81 -38.22 -51.59
C PHE A 15 3.42 -36.83 -51.29
N ILE A 16 4.46 -36.42 -51.98
CA ILE A 16 5.17 -35.15 -51.75
C ILE A 16 4.45 -33.96 -52.43
N PHE A 17 3.62 -34.21 -53.45
CA PHE A 17 2.93 -33.12 -54.16
C PHE A 17 1.58 -32.69 -53.57
N ILE A 18 1.00 -33.49 -52.66
CA ILE A 18 -0.27 -33.14 -51.97
C ILE A 18 -0.03 -32.48 -50.63
N LEU A 19 1.15 -32.63 -50.02
CA LEU A 19 1.49 -32.03 -48.74
C LEU A 19 1.97 -30.57 -48.80
N CYS A 20 2.34 -30.09 -50.00
CA CYS A 20 2.76 -28.70 -50.20
C CYS A 20 1.63 -27.70 -50.50
N MET A 21 0.38 -28.17 -50.68
CA MET A 21 -0.73 -27.30 -51.07
C MET A 21 -1.69 -26.97 -49.88
N PHE A 22 -1.40 -27.47 -48.66
CA PHE A 22 -2.19 -27.18 -47.46
C PHE A 22 -1.49 -26.32 -46.42
N ILE A 23 -0.29 -25.81 -46.66
CA ILE A 23 0.50 -24.96 -45.72
C ILE A 23 0.44 -23.46 -46.05
N LEU A 24 -0.46 -23.04 -46.90
CA LEU A 24 -0.65 -21.62 -47.21
C LEU A 24 -2.06 -21.08 -46.91
N VAL A 25 -2.77 -21.71 -45.98
CA VAL A 25 -3.92 -21.04 -45.32
C VAL A 25 -3.38 -20.40 -44.05
N GLY A 26 -3.16 -19.09 -44.15
CA GLY A 26 -2.50 -18.27 -43.18
C GLY A 26 -3.05 -18.41 -41.74
N CYS A 27 -2.16 -18.60 -40.81
CA CYS A 27 -2.27 -17.97 -39.54
C CYS A 27 -2.17 -16.45 -39.75
N GLN A 28 -3.27 -15.81 -40.04
CA GLN A 28 -3.44 -14.44 -39.60
C GLN A 28 -3.56 -14.55 -38.08
N SER A 29 -2.47 -14.32 -37.40
CA SER A 29 -2.55 -13.88 -36.01
C SER A 29 -3.35 -12.58 -36.04
N GLU A 30 -4.59 -12.64 -35.60
CA GLU A 30 -5.27 -11.43 -35.13
C GLU A 30 -4.35 -10.88 -34.05
N GLN A 31 -3.58 -9.86 -34.41
CA GLN A 31 -2.99 -8.99 -33.39
C GLN A 31 -4.18 -8.42 -32.63
N PRO A 32 -4.12 -8.45 -31.27
CA PRO A 32 -5.09 -7.68 -30.52
C PRO A 32 -5.03 -6.26 -31.07
N VAL A 33 -6.14 -5.78 -31.62
CA VAL A 33 -6.29 -4.36 -31.90
C VAL A 33 -6.23 -3.72 -30.53
N GLU A 34 -5.10 -3.09 -30.19
CA GLU A 34 -5.09 -2.07 -29.17
C GLU A 34 -6.09 -1.03 -29.69
N GLU A 35 -7.24 -1.00 -29.04
CA GLU A 35 -8.20 0.08 -29.23
C GLU A 35 -7.50 1.33 -28.70
N GLU A 36 -6.81 2.06 -29.59
CA GLU A 36 -6.26 3.37 -29.26
C GLU A 36 -7.42 4.19 -28.72
N ALA A 37 -7.32 4.60 -27.47
CA ALA A 37 -8.26 5.53 -26.87
C ALA A 37 -8.29 6.81 -27.72
N THR A 38 -9.31 6.96 -28.54
CA THR A 38 -9.42 8.07 -29.54
C THR A 38 -9.90 9.38 -28.90
N GLY A 39 -9.82 9.52 -27.58
CA GLY A 39 -10.19 10.71 -26.81
C GLY A 39 -9.01 11.35 -26.08
N GLU A 40 -9.18 12.60 -25.67
CA GLU A 40 -8.24 13.22 -24.74
C GLU A 40 -8.23 12.44 -23.42
N PRO A 41 -7.06 12.24 -22.79
CA PRO A 41 -6.99 11.53 -21.50
C PRO A 41 -7.86 12.21 -20.44
N ILE A 42 -8.46 11.40 -19.59
CA ILE A 42 -9.24 11.86 -18.44
C ILE A 42 -8.30 12.57 -17.48
N PRO A 43 -8.51 13.86 -17.17
CA PRO A 43 -7.67 14.59 -16.23
C PRO A 43 -7.91 14.11 -14.80
N VAL A 44 -6.85 13.87 -14.05
CA VAL A 44 -6.92 13.44 -12.66
C VAL A 44 -6.07 14.38 -11.80
N LYS A 45 -6.70 15.02 -10.83
CA LYS A 45 -6.00 15.86 -9.84
C LYS A 45 -5.46 15.04 -8.67
N LEU A 46 -6.24 14.07 -8.22
CA LEU A 46 -5.84 13.21 -7.10
C LEU A 46 -6.28 11.77 -7.35
N VAL A 47 -5.35 10.85 -7.15
CA VAL A 47 -5.61 9.41 -7.05
C VAL A 47 -5.69 9.04 -5.56
N LEU A 48 -6.88 8.63 -5.14
CA LEU A 48 -7.10 8.04 -3.82
C LEU A 48 -6.84 6.54 -3.91
N VAL A 49 -5.94 6.04 -3.09
CA VAL A 49 -5.56 4.63 -3.04
C VAL A 49 -5.98 4.04 -1.71
N THR A 50 -6.87 3.05 -1.77
CA THR A 50 -7.29 2.21 -0.65
C THR A 50 -7.02 0.74 -0.98
N MET A 51 -7.12 -0.17 -0.02
CA MET A 51 -6.66 -1.53 -0.21
C MET A 51 -7.77 -2.56 -0.22
N PHE A 52 -8.88 -2.31 0.46
CA PHE A 52 -10.01 -3.24 0.48
C PHE A 52 -11.34 -2.52 0.69
N GLU A 53 -12.41 -3.22 0.31
CA GLU A 53 -13.77 -2.91 0.71
C GLU A 53 -14.45 -4.15 1.28
N ILE A 54 -15.49 -3.96 2.10
CA ILE A 54 -16.27 -5.03 2.73
C ILE A 54 -17.66 -5.04 2.08
N GLY A 55 -17.98 -6.12 1.36
CA GLY A 55 -19.28 -6.22 0.69
C GLY A 55 -19.38 -5.39 -0.57
N GLU A 56 -20.34 -4.47 -0.60
CA GLU A 56 -20.56 -3.54 -1.71
C GLU A 56 -19.75 -2.26 -1.53
N ASP A 57 -19.62 -1.47 -2.58
CA ASP A 57 -18.86 -0.21 -2.52
C ASP A 57 -19.61 0.93 -1.80
N GLU A 58 -20.85 0.71 -1.39
CA GLU A 58 -21.70 1.69 -0.71
C GLU A 58 -22.89 1.02 0.01
N GLY A 59 -23.35 1.64 1.10
CA GLY A 59 -24.62 1.34 1.74
C GLY A 59 -24.62 0.17 2.72
N ASP A 60 -23.48 -0.45 3.00
CA ASP A 60 -23.35 -1.52 3.99
C ASP A 60 -22.22 -1.25 5.02
N GLN A 61 -21.52 -2.27 5.50
CA GLN A 61 -20.42 -2.10 6.41
C GLN A 61 -19.18 -1.61 5.65
N ALA A 62 -18.72 -0.39 5.95
CA ALA A 62 -17.58 0.18 5.27
C ALA A 62 -16.27 -0.58 5.52
N GLY A 63 -15.55 -0.83 4.44
CA GLY A 63 -14.12 -1.03 4.41
C GLY A 63 -13.38 0.31 4.22
N GLU A 64 -12.21 0.31 3.59
CA GLU A 64 -11.43 1.52 3.41
C GLU A 64 -11.98 2.46 2.33
N PHE A 65 -12.74 1.96 1.37
CA PHE A 65 -13.14 2.71 0.18
C PHE A 65 -14.51 3.39 0.31
N GLN A 66 -15.50 2.74 0.93
CA GLN A 66 -16.89 3.19 0.93
C GLN A 66 -17.07 4.64 1.35
N LEU A 67 -16.46 5.07 2.48
CA LEU A 67 -16.61 6.45 2.97
C LEU A 67 -16.11 7.49 1.96
N TRP A 68 -15.05 7.16 1.25
CA TRP A 68 -14.51 8.01 0.19
C TRP A 68 -15.43 8.05 -1.02
N LYS A 69 -15.90 6.89 -1.49
CA LYS A 69 -16.80 6.79 -2.64
C LYS A 69 -18.06 7.61 -2.41
N GLU A 70 -18.71 7.42 -1.26
CA GLU A 70 -19.95 8.11 -0.92
C GLU A 70 -19.75 9.62 -0.74
N ARG A 71 -18.78 10.01 0.08
CA ARG A 71 -18.64 11.41 0.52
C ARG A 71 -17.88 12.29 -0.48
N GLN A 72 -17.03 11.72 -1.34
CA GLN A 72 -16.40 12.42 -2.46
C GLN A 72 -17.19 12.28 -3.76
N ASN A 73 -18.38 11.66 -3.72
CA ASN A 73 -19.25 11.45 -4.87
C ASN A 73 -18.50 10.82 -6.08
N LEU A 74 -17.76 9.74 -5.82
CA LEU A 74 -17.06 9.01 -6.89
C LEU A 74 -18.07 8.18 -7.68
N SER A 75 -18.89 8.82 -8.51
CA SER A 75 -20.10 8.25 -9.10
C SER A 75 -19.86 7.56 -10.44
N VAL A 76 -18.77 7.86 -11.14
CA VAL A 76 -18.46 7.28 -12.45
C VAL A 76 -17.62 6.03 -12.29
N ARG A 77 -18.21 4.86 -12.49
CA ARG A 77 -17.48 3.57 -12.50
C ARG A 77 -16.77 3.40 -13.83
N ILE A 78 -15.47 3.10 -13.77
CA ILE A 78 -14.62 2.85 -14.92
C ILE A 78 -14.08 1.41 -14.84
N PRO A 79 -14.44 0.52 -15.79
CA PRO A 79 -13.95 -0.85 -15.79
C PRO A 79 -12.43 -0.92 -15.80
N PHE A 80 -11.87 -1.72 -14.89
CA PHE A 80 -10.42 -1.86 -14.70
C PHE A 80 -10.01 -3.32 -14.43
N PRO A 81 -10.22 -4.22 -15.41
CA PRO A 81 -10.03 -5.66 -15.24
C PRO A 81 -8.57 -6.08 -15.02
N GLN A 82 -7.60 -5.20 -15.24
CA GLN A 82 -6.17 -5.42 -15.00
C GLN A 82 -5.76 -5.21 -13.54
N SER A 83 -6.68 -4.90 -12.65
CA SER A 83 -6.45 -4.72 -11.21
C SER A 83 -7.47 -5.49 -10.37
N HIS A 84 -7.42 -5.28 -9.07
CA HIS A 84 -8.27 -5.96 -8.09
C HIS A 84 -9.73 -5.51 -8.16
N HIS A 85 -9.97 -4.25 -8.54
CA HIS A 85 -11.26 -3.59 -8.46
C HIS A 85 -11.42 -2.58 -9.61
N ASP A 86 -12.65 -2.25 -10.01
CA ASP A 86 -12.90 -1.14 -10.93
C ASP A 86 -12.55 0.20 -10.29
N LEU A 87 -12.28 1.19 -11.13
CA LEU A 87 -12.02 2.55 -10.68
C LEU A 87 -13.32 3.34 -10.55
N PHE A 88 -13.34 4.33 -9.66
CA PHE A 88 -14.43 5.25 -9.50
C PHE A 88 -13.95 6.69 -9.58
N TYR A 89 -14.66 7.53 -10.32
CA TYR A 89 -14.21 8.89 -10.65
C TYR A 89 -15.30 9.93 -10.40
N ASN A 90 -14.88 11.09 -9.92
CA ASN A 90 -15.71 12.27 -9.85
C ASN A 90 -15.24 13.28 -10.91
N PRO A 91 -16.02 13.57 -11.97
CA PRO A 91 -15.62 14.47 -13.05
C PRO A 91 -15.52 15.94 -12.63
N ASP A 92 -16.26 16.34 -11.58
CA ASP A 92 -16.25 17.75 -11.12
C ASP A 92 -14.98 18.07 -10.33
N THR A 93 -14.57 17.17 -9.43
CA THR A 93 -13.38 17.33 -8.60
C THR A 93 -12.12 16.72 -9.22
N GLN A 94 -12.27 15.85 -10.23
CA GLN A 94 -11.20 15.10 -10.87
C GLN A 94 -10.44 14.18 -9.89
N VAL A 95 -11.17 13.62 -8.92
CA VAL A 95 -10.66 12.60 -7.99
C VAL A 95 -10.94 11.22 -8.54
N LEU A 96 -9.92 10.37 -8.59
CA LEU A 96 -9.99 8.98 -9.02
C LEU A 96 -9.74 8.06 -7.83
N GLY A 97 -10.70 7.22 -7.49
CA GLY A 97 -10.58 6.20 -6.44
C GLY A 97 -10.16 4.85 -6.99
N MET A 98 -9.21 4.21 -6.31
CA MET A 98 -8.68 2.88 -6.62
C MET A 98 -8.64 2.01 -5.38
N VAL A 99 -9.05 0.74 -5.51
CA VAL A 99 -8.87 -0.30 -4.50
C VAL A 99 -7.84 -1.32 -5.04
N THR A 100 -6.68 -1.39 -4.40
CA THR A 100 -5.55 -2.18 -4.92
C THR A 100 -5.62 -3.67 -4.62
N GLY A 101 -6.37 -4.07 -3.59
CA GLY A 101 -6.22 -5.35 -2.91
C GLY A 101 -5.07 -5.30 -1.89
N MET A 102 -5.19 -6.09 -0.82
CA MET A 102 -4.23 -6.12 0.28
C MET A 102 -2.89 -6.75 -0.12
N GLY A 103 -1.82 -6.14 0.33
CA GLY A 103 -0.44 -6.63 0.25
C GLY A 103 0.38 -5.99 -0.86
N THR A 104 1.70 -5.94 -0.64
CA THR A 104 2.71 -5.29 -1.48
C THR A 104 2.62 -5.67 -2.96
N ALA A 105 2.41 -6.96 -3.27
CA ALA A 105 2.35 -7.43 -4.66
C ALA A 105 1.12 -6.87 -5.40
N LYS A 106 -0.05 -6.85 -4.75
CA LYS A 106 -1.28 -6.34 -5.36
C LYS A 106 -1.22 -4.83 -5.53
N SER A 107 -0.76 -4.11 -4.52
CA SER A 107 -0.65 -2.65 -4.58
C SER A 107 0.33 -2.19 -5.66
N ALA A 108 1.50 -2.84 -5.75
CA ALA A 108 2.47 -2.54 -6.80
C ALA A 108 1.92 -2.80 -8.21
N THR A 109 1.26 -3.94 -8.42
CA THR A 109 0.73 -4.28 -9.75
C THR A 109 -0.47 -3.40 -10.14
N ALA A 110 -1.37 -3.09 -9.20
CA ALA A 110 -2.50 -2.20 -9.44
C ALA A 110 -2.04 -0.77 -9.77
N THR A 111 -1.08 -0.24 -9.01
CA THR A 111 -0.48 1.07 -9.24
C THR A 111 0.23 1.14 -10.60
N MET A 112 1.01 0.11 -10.95
CA MET A 112 1.63 0.03 -12.28
C MET A 112 0.59 -0.03 -13.39
N ALA A 113 -0.47 -0.83 -13.23
CA ALA A 113 -1.53 -0.95 -14.22
C ALA A 113 -2.22 0.40 -14.45
N LEU A 114 -2.57 1.13 -13.37
CA LEU A 114 -3.16 2.48 -13.49
C LEU A 114 -2.18 3.48 -14.10
N GLY A 115 -0.94 3.51 -13.65
CA GLY A 115 0.07 4.46 -14.13
C GLY A 115 0.41 4.30 -15.62
N LEU A 116 0.30 3.09 -16.17
CA LEU A 116 0.51 2.80 -17.58
C LEU A 116 -0.76 2.97 -18.44
N ASP A 117 -1.92 3.14 -17.83
CA ASP A 117 -3.18 3.27 -18.54
C ASP A 117 -3.26 4.64 -19.26
N SER A 118 -3.28 4.60 -20.60
CA SER A 118 -3.32 5.80 -21.44
C SER A 118 -4.65 6.57 -21.37
N ARG A 119 -5.68 5.99 -20.77
CA ARG A 119 -6.97 6.67 -20.56
C ARG A 119 -6.87 7.86 -19.60
N PHE A 120 -5.81 7.92 -18.77
CA PHE A 120 -5.66 8.92 -17.73
C PHE A 120 -4.41 9.79 -17.92
N ASP A 121 -4.53 11.09 -17.63
CA ASP A 121 -3.38 11.97 -17.40
C ASP A 121 -3.10 12.06 -15.91
N LEU A 122 -2.02 11.40 -15.49
CA LEU A 122 -1.57 11.29 -14.11
C LEU A 122 -0.29 12.08 -13.84
N SER A 123 0.22 12.79 -14.84
CA SER A 123 1.55 13.43 -14.80
C SER A 123 1.72 14.48 -13.70
N LYS A 124 0.61 15.08 -13.26
CA LYS A 124 0.58 16.09 -12.18
C LYS A 124 -0.28 15.67 -10.99
N SER A 125 -0.83 14.44 -11.02
CA SER A 125 -1.73 13.97 -9.99
C SER A 125 -1.02 13.80 -8.65
N TYR A 126 -1.67 14.26 -7.59
CA TYR A 126 -1.32 13.83 -6.24
C TYR A 126 -1.84 12.42 -5.99
N TRP A 127 -1.13 11.66 -5.16
CA TRP A 127 -1.51 10.31 -4.77
C TRP A 127 -1.65 10.26 -3.25
N LEU A 128 -2.84 9.93 -2.76
CA LEU A 128 -3.13 9.77 -1.34
C LEU A 128 -3.39 8.29 -1.05
N ILE A 129 -2.44 7.64 -0.41
CA ILE A 129 -2.61 6.31 0.16
C ILE A 129 -3.29 6.50 1.52
N ALA A 130 -4.52 5.98 1.65
CA ALA A 130 -5.34 6.13 2.84
C ALA A 130 -5.88 4.77 3.29
N GLY A 131 -5.29 4.19 4.33
CA GLY A 131 -5.67 2.88 4.82
C GLY A 131 -5.49 2.69 6.31
N ILE A 132 -6.15 1.67 6.87
CA ILE A 132 -5.97 1.29 8.26
C ILE A 132 -4.60 0.65 8.50
N ALA A 133 -4.17 0.62 9.75
CA ALA A 133 -2.88 0.06 10.15
C ALA A 133 -2.94 -0.45 11.61
N GLY A 134 -1.99 -1.31 11.96
CA GLY A 134 -1.57 -1.45 13.35
C GLY A 134 -0.84 -0.19 13.81
N ILE A 135 -1.07 0.25 15.04
CA ILE A 135 -0.42 1.44 15.62
C ILE A 135 0.37 1.07 16.86
N ASP A 136 1.56 1.67 17.03
CA ASP A 136 2.38 1.45 18.21
C ASP A 136 1.75 2.12 19.44
N PRO A 137 1.42 1.36 20.51
CA PRO A 137 0.88 1.96 21.72
C PRO A 137 1.88 2.84 22.48
N GLU A 138 3.18 2.77 22.17
CA GLU A 138 4.18 3.70 22.73
C GLU A 138 3.97 5.12 22.21
N ASP A 139 3.48 5.28 20.96
CA ASP A 139 3.37 6.55 20.28
C ASP A 139 1.97 7.11 20.23
N ALA A 140 0.94 6.27 20.05
CA ALA A 140 -0.42 6.76 19.84
C ALA A 140 -1.50 5.77 20.28
N SER A 141 -2.74 6.26 20.27
CA SER A 141 -3.95 5.49 20.51
C SER A 141 -4.58 4.96 19.22
N ILE A 142 -5.33 3.85 19.32
CA ILE A 142 -6.20 3.40 18.22
C ILE A 142 -7.18 4.52 17.84
N GLY A 143 -7.48 4.62 16.54
CA GLY A 143 -8.24 5.73 15.96
C GLY A 143 -7.39 6.95 15.58
N SER A 144 -6.15 7.06 16.07
CA SER A 144 -5.21 8.11 15.65
C SER A 144 -4.76 7.92 14.20
N ALA A 145 -4.45 9.02 13.50
CA ALA A 145 -4.02 9.02 12.11
C ALA A 145 -2.59 9.57 11.98
N ALA A 146 -1.73 8.85 11.25
CA ALA A 146 -0.33 9.18 11.08
C ALA A 146 0.03 9.49 9.63
N TRP A 147 0.70 10.60 9.41
CA TRP A 147 1.37 10.93 8.16
C TRP A 147 2.79 10.37 8.14
N SER A 148 3.14 9.63 7.09
CA SER A 148 4.45 8.97 6.97
C SER A 148 5.19 9.41 5.73
N SER A 149 6.51 9.60 5.87
CA SER A 149 7.43 9.77 4.74
C SER A 149 8.55 8.72 4.69
N TYR A 150 8.76 7.97 5.76
CA TYR A 150 9.64 6.81 5.77
C TYR A 150 8.82 5.55 5.68
N LEU A 151 8.98 4.80 4.58
CA LEU A 151 8.27 3.56 4.28
C LEU A 151 9.29 2.44 4.29
N VAL A 152 9.29 1.66 5.37
CA VAL A 152 10.28 0.59 5.58
C VAL A 152 9.64 -0.75 5.26
N ASP A 153 10.34 -1.57 4.47
CA ASP A 153 9.89 -2.91 4.15
C ASP A 153 10.15 -3.86 5.32
N GLY A 154 9.12 -4.58 5.74
CA GLY A 154 9.18 -5.53 6.83
C GLY A 154 9.48 -6.98 6.39
N ASP A 155 9.53 -7.24 5.08
CA ASP A 155 9.73 -8.60 4.54
C ASP A 155 11.04 -8.75 3.76
N LEU A 156 11.67 -7.66 3.34
CA LEU A 156 12.88 -7.68 2.52
C LEU A 156 14.14 -7.79 3.40
N GLY A 157 14.40 -8.98 3.91
CA GLY A 157 15.50 -9.26 4.82
C GLY A 157 15.91 -10.73 4.79
N HIS A 158 16.77 -11.11 5.71
CA HIS A 158 17.04 -12.48 6.08
C HIS A 158 16.28 -12.84 7.35
N GLU A 159 15.75 -14.06 7.40
CA GLU A 159 15.10 -14.59 8.58
C GLU A 159 15.71 -15.94 8.97
N ILE A 160 15.98 -16.11 10.26
CA ILE A 160 16.36 -17.36 10.89
C ILE A 160 15.35 -17.63 12.01
N ASP A 161 14.84 -18.86 12.08
CA ASP A 161 13.94 -19.27 13.17
C ASP A 161 14.58 -18.99 14.53
N ALA A 162 13.81 -18.42 15.47
CA ALA A 162 14.31 -18.02 16.77
C ALA A 162 14.95 -19.18 17.58
N ARG A 163 14.62 -20.45 17.25
CA ARG A 163 15.21 -21.66 17.86
C ARG A 163 16.59 -22.01 17.30
N GLU A 164 16.98 -21.44 16.14
CA GLU A 164 18.24 -21.72 15.43
C GLU A 164 19.19 -20.51 15.39
N MET A 165 18.73 -19.33 15.85
CA MET A 165 19.57 -18.15 15.87
C MET A 165 20.64 -18.23 16.96
N PRO A 166 21.79 -17.53 16.82
CA PRO A 166 22.78 -17.37 17.88
C PRO A 166 22.15 -16.81 19.17
N SER A 167 22.62 -17.30 20.32
CA SER A 167 22.03 -16.93 21.64
C SER A 167 22.27 -15.47 22.06
N ASP A 168 23.17 -14.78 21.40
CA ASP A 168 23.48 -13.36 21.57
C ASP A 168 22.73 -12.44 20.59
N TRP A 169 21.91 -13.01 19.72
CA TRP A 169 21.02 -12.24 18.86
C TRP A 169 19.67 -12.03 19.54
N GLU A 170 19.14 -10.83 19.41
CA GLU A 170 17.83 -10.47 19.96
C GLU A 170 16.68 -10.89 19.05
N PHE A 171 16.93 -10.83 17.72
CA PHE A 171 15.96 -11.17 16.68
C PHE A 171 16.59 -12.06 15.62
N GLY A 172 15.79 -12.94 15.02
CA GLY A 172 16.21 -13.76 13.88
C GLY A 172 16.11 -13.06 12.52
N TYR A 173 15.57 -11.83 12.48
CA TYR A 173 15.36 -11.05 11.26
C TYR A 173 16.41 -9.94 11.13
N PHE A 174 17.09 -9.83 9.97
CA PHE A 174 18.17 -8.87 9.76
C PHE A 174 18.35 -8.47 8.29
N ALA A 175 19.00 -7.33 8.06
CA ALA A 175 19.19 -6.75 6.74
C ALA A 175 20.00 -7.66 5.81
N ARG A 176 19.66 -7.67 4.53
CA ARG A 176 20.44 -8.37 3.50
C ARG A 176 21.86 -7.82 3.44
N TYR A 177 22.81 -8.70 3.14
CA TYR A 177 24.25 -8.37 3.03
C TYR A 177 24.90 -7.93 4.33
N THR A 178 24.25 -8.07 5.48
CA THR A 178 24.82 -7.88 6.83
C THR A 178 25.13 -9.22 7.49
N LYS A 179 25.76 -9.21 8.65
CA LYS A 179 26.21 -10.42 9.35
C LYS A 179 25.46 -10.68 10.66
N SER A 180 24.67 -9.72 11.09
CA SER A 180 23.91 -9.76 12.34
C SER A 180 22.74 -8.79 12.28
N PRO A 181 21.73 -8.93 13.16
CA PRO A 181 20.71 -7.92 13.35
C PRO A 181 21.36 -6.55 13.66
N PHE A 182 20.81 -5.52 13.00
CA PHE A 182 21.23 -4.12 13.17
C PHE A 182 22.75 -3.85 12.99
N ASP A 183 23.42 -4.64 12.11
CA ASP A 183 24.84 -4.41 11.77
C ASP A 183 25.03 -2.96 11.29
N PRO A 184 25.95 -2.17 11.90
CA PRO A 184 26.15 -0.78 11.51
C PRO A 184 26.71 -0.61 10.08
N ASN A 185 27.21 -1.69 9.47
CA ASN A 185 27.73 -1.70 8.11
C ASN A 185 26.65 -2.13 7.09
N LYS A 186 25.40 -1.67 7.27
CA LYS A 186 24.34 -1.96 6.29
C LYS A 186 24.63 -1.31 4.95
N PRO A 187 24.17 -1.93 3.83
CA PRO A 187 24.22 -1.29 2.52
C PRO A 187 23.20 -0.13 2.46
N GLU A 188 23.32 0.68 1.42
CA GLU A 188 22.25 1.59 1.02
C GLU A 188 20.99 0.79 0.66
N PRO A 189 19.79 1.27 1.01
CA PRO A 189 18.56 0.55 0.73
C PRO A 189 18.32 0.42 -0.78
N THR A 190 17.92 -0.77 -1.21
CA THR A 190 17.57 -1.09 -2.60
C THR A 190 16.12 -1.58 -2.73
N GLY A 191 15.26 -1.18 -1.80
CA GLY A 191 13.87 -1.59 -1.62
C GLY A 191 13.49 -1.81 -0.17
N GLU A 192 14.47 -1.84 0.74
CA GLU A 192 14.24 -1.99 2.18
C GLU A 192 13.65 -0.73 2.82
N MET A 193 13.86 0.41 2.21
CA MET A 193 13.30 1.69 2.68
C MET A 193 13.15 2.66 1.52
N PHE A 194 12.02 3.34 1.51
CA PHE A 194 11.75 4.49 0.64
C PHE A 194 11.50 5.73 1.47
N LYS A 195 11.89 6.88 0.92
CA LYS A 195 11.60 8.18 1.51
C LYS A 195 10.69 8.95 0.56
N ALA A 196 9.42 9.08 0.93
CA ALA A 196 8.48 9.98 0.28
C ALA A 196 8.83 11.43 0.62
N ASN A 197 8.20 12.39 -0.05
CA ASN A 197 8.47 13.81 0.12
C ASN A 197 8.15 14.27 1.57
N PRO A 198 9.16 14.61 2.39
CA PRO A 198 8.94 15.01 3.78
C PRO A 198 8.28 16.39 3.91
N ASP A 199 8.50 17.28 2.95
CA ASP A 199 7.94 18.63 2.99
C ASP A 199 6.42 18.57 2.71
N LEU A 200 6.00 17.73 1.76
CA LEU A 200 4.59 17.45 1.49
C LEU A 200 3.91 16.77 2.69
N ARG A 201 4.58 15.79 3.32
CA ARG A 201 4.11 15.17 4.56
C ARG A 201 3.93 16.20 5.68
N ASP A 202 4.91 17.09 5.87
CA ASP A 202 4.87 18.11 6.94
C ASP A 202 3.79 19.16 6.70
N TRP A 203 3.59 19.54 5.45
CA TRP A 203 2.49 20.40 5.05
C TRP A 203 1.12 19.75 5.36
N ALA A 204 0.93 18.47 4.98
CA ALA A 204 -0.31 17.75 5.26
C ALA A 204 -0.56 17.61 6.77
N TYR A 205 0.50 17.33 7.54
CA TYR A 205 0.42 17.29 8.99
C TYR A 205 0.05 18.65 9.60
N ASP A 206 0.70 19.73 9.19
CA ASP A 206 0.42 21.07 9.73
C ASP A 206 -1.01 21.54 9.45
N LEU A 207 -1.59 21.12 8.31
CA LEU A 207 -2.97 21.36 7.96
C LEU A 207 -3.97 20.57 8.82
N THR A 208 -3.56 19.43 9.37
CA THR A 208 -4.49 18.46 9.97
C THR A 208 -4.24 18.14 11.45
N LYS A 209 -3.11 18.56 12.02
CA LYS A 209 -2.67 18.19 13.38
C LYS A 209 -3.63 18.57 14.51
N ASP A 210 -4.46 19.58 14.29
CA ASP A 210 -5.40 20.11 15.30
C ASP A 210 -6.85 19.62 15.06
N LEU A 211 -7.07 18.68 14.12
CA LEU A 211 -8.39 18.13 13.86
C LEU A 211 -8.84 17.23 15.02
N GLU A 212 -10.10 17.37 15.41
CA GLU A 212 -10.75 16.45 16.35
C GLU A 212 -11.11 15.16 15.62
N LEU A 213 -10.63 14.03 16.13
CA LEU A 213 -10.89 12.70 15.59
C LEU A 213 -11.98 11.98 16.40
N PRO A 214 -12.74 11.07 15.78
CA PRO A 214 -13.79 10.32 16.43
C PRO A 214 -13.26 9.51 17.63
N ASP A 215 -13.92 9.63 18.76
CA ASP A 215 -13.63 8.84 19.95
C ASP A 215 -14.92 8.18 20.44
N TYR A 216 -14.88 6.88 20.61
CA TYR A 216 -16.02 6.07 21.02
C TYR A 216 -15.74 5.36 22.36
N GLU A 217 -16.77 5.08 23.14
CA GLU A 217 -16.65 4.34 24.40
C GLU A 217 -15.94 2.97 24.21
N SER A 218 -16.10 2.33 23.06
CA SER A 218 -15.41 1.09 22.73
C SER A 218 -13.90 1.26 22.62
N LEU A 219 -13.44 2.39 22.06
CA LEU A 219 -12.02 2.75 21.99
C LEU A 219 -11.45 3.01 23.37
N GLU A 220 -12.16 3.79 24.19
CA GLU A 220 -11.73 4.10 25.56
C GLU A 220 -11.54 2.82 26.38
N LYS A 221 -12.46 1.87 26.28
CA LYS A 221 -12.34 0.57 26.96
C LYS A 221 -11.08 -0.19 26.53
N THR A 222 -10.74 -0.17 25.26
CA THR A 222 -9.55 -0.83 24.73
C THR A 222 -8.29 -0.09 25.17
N ARG A 223 -8.24 1.23 25.05
CA ARG A 223 -7.11 2.08 25.47
C ARG A 223 -6.77 1.90 26.94
N ASN A 224 -7.78 1.80 27.81
CA ASN A 224 -7.62 1.65 29.25
C ASN A 224 -6.93 0.33 29.66
N LEU A 225 -6.78 -0.64 28.73
CA LEU A 225 -6.01 -1.85 28.97
C LEU A 225 -4.49 -1.60 28.88
N TYR A 226 -4.06 -0.56 28.18
CA TYR A 226 -2.65 -0.24 27.93
C TYR A 226 -2.08 0.68 29.02
N VAL A 227 -2.20 0.26 30.28
CA VAL A 227 -1.89 1.06 31.47
C VAL A 227 -0.44 1.54 31.57
N ASN A 228 0.49 0.90 30.86
CA ASN A 228 1.91 1.26 30.84
C ASN A 228 2.28 2.18 29.67
N HIS A 229 1.32 2.51 28.78
CA HIS A 229 1.54 3.28 27.55
C HIS A 229 0.69 4.56 27.56
N PRO A 230 1.21 5.68 28.11
CA PRO A 230 0.44 6.92 28.27
C PRO A 230 -0.11 7.49 26.95
N ASN A 231 0.60 7.28 25.83
CA ASN A 231 0.15 7.75 24.52
C ASN A 231 -1.02 6.92 23.99
N ALA A 232 -1.02 5.61 24.23
CA ALA A 232 -2.15 4.73 23.90
C ALA A 232 -3.44 5.10 24.61
N GLN A 233 -3.37 5.73 25.79
CA GLN A 233 -4.54 6.09 26.59
C GLN A 233 -5.17 7.44 26.21
N LYS A 234 -4.51 8.21 25.34
CA LYS A 234 -5.06 9.49 24.86
C LYS A 234 -6.27 9.28 23.95
N PRO A 235 -7.19 10.25 23.82
CA PRO A 235 -8.10 10.30 22.69
C PRO A 235 -7.34 10.25 21.35
N PRO A 236 -7.97 9.82 20.25
CA PRO A 236 -7.33 9.81 18.94
C PRO A 236 -6.84 11.19 18.50
N PHE A 237 -5.68 11.24 17.84
CA PHE A 237 -5.06 12.48 17.37
C PHE A 237 -4.24 12.24 16.10
N VAL A 238 -3.86 13.33 15.43
CA VAL A 238 -3.00 13.29 14.24
C VAL A 238 -1.55 13.41 14.62
N LEU A 239 -0.69 12.56 14.06
CA LEU A 239 0.75 12.56 14.31
C LEU A 239 1.57 12.29 13.03
N LYS A 240 2.90 12.30 13.18
CA LYS A 240 3.86 11.90 12.14
C LYS A 240 4.71 10.75 12.66
N GLY A 241 5.14 9.86 11.74
CA GLY A 241 6.08 8.79 12.10
C GLY A 241 6.46 7.90 10.94
N GLY A 242 7.33 6.94 11.22
CA GLY A 242 7.75 5.92 10.28
C GLY A 242 6.70 4.82 10.14
N HIS A 243 6.69 4.20 8.97
CA HIS A 243 5.75 3.18 8.60
C HIS A 243 6.47 1.90 8.17
N ILE A 244 6.00 0.74 8.63
CA ILE A 244 6.42 -0.57 8.10
C ILE A 244 5.33 -1.12 7.18
N ALA A 245 5.73 -1.54 5.97
CA ALA A 245 4.90 -2.32 5.06
C ALA A 245 5.41 -3.77 5.01
N ALA A 246 4.57 -4.73 5.40
CA ALA A 246 4.90 -6.15 5.38
C ALA A 246 3.71 -6.99 4.92
N MET A 247 3.94 -8.02 4.11
CA MET A 247 2.90 -8.96 3.70
C MET A 247 2.40 -9.82 4.87
N THR A 248 3.26 -10.04 5.85
CA THR A 248 2.93 -10.76 7.07
C THR A 248 2.27 -9.82 8.07
N PHE A 249 1.05 -10.15 8.51
CA PHE A 249 0.47 -9.51 9.68
C PHE A 249 1.19 -10.02 10.92
N TRP A 250 1.99 -9.18 11.54
CA TRP A 250 2.76 -9.49 12.74
C TRP A 250 2.15 -8.81 13.98
N HIS A 251 2.38 -9.39 15.16
CA HIS A 251 1.83 -8.89 16.42
C HIS A 251 2.67 -9.33 17.61
N GLY A 252 2.78 -8.49 18.60
CA GLY A 252 3.38 -8.80 19.89
C GLY A 252 4.50 -7.87 20.30
N GLU A 253 4.74 -7.76 21.62
CA GLU A 253 5.72 -6.86 22.23
C GLU A 253 7.14 -7.01 21.65
N ILE A 254 7.59 -8.26 21.44
CA ILE A 254 8.92 -8.52 20.87
C ILE A 254 9.04 -8.02 19.42
N LEU A 255 7.99 -8.24 18.61
CA LEU A 255 7.97 -7.75 17.24
C LEU A 255 7.74 -6.24 17.17
N ASN A 256 7.02 -5.65 18.11
CA ASN A 256 6.91 -4.19 18.24
C ASN A 256 8.26 -3.54 18.55
N ASP A 257 9.05 -4.11 19.46
CA ASP A 257 10.41 -3.66 19.74
C ASP A 257 11.33 -3.83 18.50
N TRP A 258 11.22 -4.95 17.79
CA TRP A 258 11.90 -5.11 16.52
C TRP A 258 11.50 -4.02 15.51
N ALA A 259 10.22 -3.72 15.37
CA ALA A 259 9.72 -2.72 14.42
C ALA A 259 10.29 -1.32 14.72
N ASN A 260 10.32 -0.92 15.99
CA ASN A 260 10.95 0.32 16.44
C ASN A 260 12.43 0.37 16.07
N LYS A 261 13.18 -0.68 16.36
CA LYS A 261 14.60 -0.79 15.99
C LYS A 261 14.80 -0.84 14.48
N TRP A 262 13.91 -1.52 13.74
CA TRP A 262 14.00 -1.68 12.30
C TRP A 262 13.79 -0.36 11.54
N VAL A 263 12.79 0.42 11.94
CA VAL A 263 12.55 1.75 11.38
C VAL A 263 13.69 2.70 11.73
N SER A 264 14.12 2.75 12.99
CA SER A 264 15.26 3.55 13.41
C SER A 264 16.54 3.17 12.67
N TYR A 265 16.78 1.87 12.48
CA TYR A 265 17.95 1.36 11.74
C TYR A 265 17.95 1.84 10.28
N TRP A 266 16.85 1.68 9.55
CA TRP A 266 16.78 2.06 8.15
C TRP A 266 16.68 3.58 7.94
N SER A 267 16.03 4.31 8.82
CA SER A 267 15.95 5.78 8.78
C SER A 267 17.21 6.49 9.33
N ASN A 268 18.19 5.76 9.86
CA ASN A 268 19.34 6.31 10.58
C ASN A 268 18.95 7.15 11.82
N GLY A 269 17.82 6.81 12.46
CA GLY A 269 17.27 7.52 13.61
C GLY A 269 16.50 8.80 13.27
N ASP A 270 16.19 9.03 12.01
CA ASP A 270 15.44 10.23 11.59
C ASP A 270 13.95 10.16 11.96
N THR A 271 13.41 8.98 12.22
CA THR A 271 12.02 8.78 12.61
C THR A 271 11.84 7.54 13.49
N ASP A 272 10.82 7.57 14.35
CA ASP A 272 10.37 6.43 15.13
C ASP A 272 9.30 5.64 14.34
N PHE A 273 9.16 4.35 14.65
CA PHE A 273 8.07 3.52 14.14
C PHE A 273 6.75 3.96 14.75
N VAL A 274 5.69 4.11 13.96
CA VAL A 274 4.36 4.47 14.43
C VAL A 274 3.29 3.52 13.89
N THR A 275 3.35 3.16 12.60
CA THR A 275 2.29 2.37 11.97
C THR A 275 2.84 1.20 11.15
N SER A 276 2.05 0.12 11.06
CA SER A 276 2.34 -1.04 10.22
C SER A 276 1.12 -1.43 9.39
N ALA A 277 1.33 -1.54 8.08
CA ALA A 277 0.36 -2.07 7.13
C ALA A 277 1.07 -2.94 6.07
N MET A 278 0.51 -3.09 4.86
CA MET A 278 0.97 -4.16 3.96
C MET A 278 1.33 -3.67 2.54
N GLU A 279 1.13 -2.39 2.16
CA GLU A 279 1.10 -2.02 0.74
C GLU A 279 2.10 -0.96 0.32
N ASP A 280 2.53 -0.09 1.24
CA ASP A 280 3.10 1.22 0.93
C ASP A 280 4.43 1.14 0.17
N THR A 281 5.29 0.18 0.50
CA THR A 281 6.55 -0.05 -0.22
C THR A 281 6.32 -0.52 -1.65
N GLY A 282 5.28 -1.34 -1.89
CA GLY A 282 4.90 -1.76 -3.23
C GLY A 282 4.34 -0.62 -4.07
N THR A 283 3.45 0.18 -3.48
CA THR A 283 2.90 1.37 -4.14
C THR A 283 4.02 2.35 -4.49
N PHE A 284 4.90 2.66 -3.53
CA PHE A 284 5.99 3.60 -3.77
C PHE A 284 7.01 3.08 -4.81
N GLN A 285 7.30 1.78 -4.81
CA GLN A 285 8.17 1.18 -5.83
C GLN A 285 7.58 1.33 -7.24
N ALA A 286 6.27 1.16 -7.38
CA ALA A 286 5.58 1.41 -8.65
C ALA A 286 5.65 2.89 -9.04
N MET A 287 5.45 3.81 -8.09
CA MET A 287 5.60 5.25 -8.33
C MET A 287 6.99 5.60 -8.82
N VAL A 288 8.06 5.03 -8.26
CA VAL A 288 9.44 5.23 -8.74
C VAL A 288 9.60 4.81 -10.20
N TYR A 289 9.04 3.68 -10.60
CA TYR A 289 9.15 3.21 -11.99
C TYR A 289 8.34 4.06 -12.95
N LEU A 290 7.16 4.51 -12.56
CA LEU A 290 6.30 5.38 -13.35
C LEU A 290 6.87 6.80 -13.49
N ASP A 291 7.50 7.32 -12.44
CA ASP A 291 8.22 8.59 -12.43
C ASP A 291 9.40 8.58 -13.42
N ASN A 292 10.18 7.50 -13.44
CA ASN A 292 11.31 7.33 -14.38
C ASN A 292 10.91 7.44 -15.86
N ILE A 293 9.64 7.20 -16.19
CA ILE A 293 9.10 7.30 -17.57
C ILE A 293 8.15 8.50 -17.72
N GLY A 294 8.07 9.39 -16.73
CA GLY A 294 7.29 10.63 -16.79
C GLY A 294 5.77 10.44 -16.76
N ARG A 295 5.27 9.32 -16.22
CA ARG A 295 3.83 9.05 -16.09
C ARG A 295 3.21 9.66 -14.84
N VAL A 296 4.00 9.80 -13.78
CA VAL A 296 3.60 10.38 -12.49
C VAL A 296 4.77 11.21 -11.94
N ASP A 297 4.51 11.96 -10.88
CA ASP A 297 5.53 12.54 -10.00
C ASP A 297 5.49 11.79 -8.65
N LYS A 298 6.54 11.00 -8.34
CA LYS A 298 6.59 10.24 -7.08
C LYS A 298 6.63 11.14 -5.84
N ASP A 299 7.11 12.38 -6.00
CA ASP A 299 7.22 13.33 -4.89
C ASP A 299 5.86 13.97 -4.55
N SER A 300 4.81 13.70 -5.35
CA SER A 300 3.40 14.05 -5.08
C SER A 300 2.64 12.96 -4.30
N MET A 301 3.31 11.90 -3.84
CA MET A 301 2.68 10.82 -3.07
C MET A 301 2.69 11.12 -1.56
N MET A 302 1.53 10.92 -0.93
CA MET A 302 1.31 11.03 0.51
C MET A 302 0.82 9.71 1.09
N VAL A 303 1.26 9.38 2.29
CA VAL A 303 0.82 8.19 3.04
C VAL A 303 0.17 8.61 4.35
N LEU A 304 -1.10 8.23 4.49
CA LEU A 304 -1.92 8.42 5.68
C LEU A 304 -2.40 7.06 6.18
N ARG A 305 -2.05 6.72 7.40
CA ARG A 305 -2.47 5.46 8.04
C ARG A 305 -3.15 5.74 9.37
N ALA A 306 -4.28 5.05 9.65
CA ALA A 306 -4.99 5.20 10.92
C ALA A 306 -5.06 3.89 11.70
N GLY A 307 -4.85 3.96 13.00
CA GLY A 307 -4.74 2.81 13.88
C GLY A 307 -6.06 2.09 14.11
N SER A 308 -6.25 0.91 13.50
CA SER A 308 -7.41 0.04 13.73
C SER A 308 -7.23 -0.91 14.91
N ASN A 309 -5.99 -1.27 15.22
CA ASN A 309 -5.55 -2.14 16.30
C ASN A 309 -4.17 -1.71 16.80
N TYR A 310 -3.78 -2.19 17.97
CA TYR A 310 -2.40 -2.02 18.44
C TYR A 310 -1.49 -3.11 17.88
N THR A 311 -0.21 -2.79 17.68
CA THR A 311 0.82 -3.71 17.18
C THR A 311 1.28 -4.75 18.21
N MET A 312 0.92 -4.57 19.49
CA MET A 312 1.21 -5.52 20.56
C MET A 312 0.05 -5.62 21.55
N GLN A 313 0.07 -6.65 22.37
CA GLN A 313 -0.92 -6.92 23.38
C GLN A 313 -0.84 -5.96 24.60
N PRO A 314 -1.96 -5.69 25.27
CA PRO A 314 -1.94 -4.98 26.55
C PRO A 314 -1.36 -5.87 27.67
N PRO A 315 -0.91 -5.28 28.80
CA PRO A 315 -0.46 -6.03 29.96
C PRO A 315 -1.47 -7.08 30.43
N GLY A 316 -0.98 -8.27 30.73
CA GLY A 316 -1.77 -9.39 31.22
C GLY A 316 -2.37 -10.31 30.18
N LEU A 317 -2.18 -10.03 28.89
CA LEU A 317 -2.47 -10.94 27.78
C LEU A 317 -1.17 -11.41 27.12
N THR A 318 -1.20 -12.58 26.54
CA THR A 318 -0.15 -13.02 25.60
C THR A 318 -0.42 -12.44 24.21
N ALA A 319 0.61 -12.34 23.38
CA ALA A 319 0.48 -11.92 21.99
C ALA A 319 -0.54 -12.78 21.21
N ALA A 320 -0.50 -14.10 21.43
CA ALA A 320 -1.43 -15.03 20.78
C ALA A 320 -2.88 -14.81 21.22
N GLU A 321 -3.14 -14.61 22.52
CA GLU A 321 -4.50 -14.35 23.02
C GLU A 321 -5.06 -13.05 22.45
N ASN A 322 -4.24 -12.01 22.36
CA ASN A 322 -4.68 -10.73 21.79
C ASN A 322 -4.92 -10.82 20.29
N LEU A 323 -3.99 -11.39 19.53
CA LEU A 323 -4.12 -11.55 18.09
C LEU A 323 -5.36 -12.37 17.71
N LEU A 324 -5.65 -13.46 18.44
CA LEU A 324 -6.82 -14.29 18.17
C LEU A 324 -8.15 -13.55 18.44
N LYS A 325 -8.18 -12.59 19.38
CA LYS A 325 -9.34 -11.72 19.57
C LYS A 325 -9.56 -10.74 18.41
N GLU A 326 -8.48 -10.26 17.81
CA GLU A 326 -8.55 -9.34 16.66
C GLU A 326 -9.14 -10.00 15.42
N ASN A 327 -9.13 -11.34 15.32
CA ASN A 327 -9.84 -12.07 14.28
C ASN A 327 -11.37 -11.91 14.34
N ASP A 328 -11.92 -11.53 15.49
CA ASP A 328 -13.34 -11.23 15.66
C ASP A 328 -13.69 -9.77 15.24
N GLY A 329 -12.69 -8.97 14.89
CA GLY A 329 -12.78 -7.58 14.46
C GLY A 329 -11.88 -6.64 15.25
N TYR A 330 -11.43 -5.58 14.58
CA TYR A 330 -10.57 -4.56 15.19
C TYR A 330 -11.40 -3.54 15.95
N ALA A 331 -11.02 -3.27 17.21
CA ALA A 331 -11.73 -2.32 18.07
C ALA A 331 -11.73 -0.89 17.51
N GLY A 332 -10.67 -0.52 16.78
CA GLY A 332 -10.50 0.79 16.17
C GLY A 332 -11.02 0.91 14.73
N MET A 333 -11.59 -0.14 14.11
CA MET A 333 -11.96 -0.14 12.68
C MET A 333 -12.78 1.09 12.29
N GLN A 334 -13.94 1.28 12.91
CA GLN A 334 -14.84 2.38 12.56
C GLN A 334 -14.16 3.74 12.77
N ALA A 335 -13.46 3.93 13.88
CA ALA A 335 -12.80 5.19 14.19
C ALA A 335 -11.66 5.48 13.22
N SER A 336 -10.87 4.46 12.85
CA SER A 336 -9.77 4.62 11.89
C SER A 336 -10.28 4.99 10.50
N LEU A 337 -11.36 4.38 10.01
CA LEU A 337 -11.97 4.74 8.72
C LEU A 337 -12.47 6.19 8.71
N GLU A 338 -13.14 6.61 9.77
CA GLU A 338 -13.59 8.00 9.91
C GLU A 338 -12.41 8.97 10.04
N SER A 339 -11.37 8.63 10.79
CA SER A 339 -10.16 9.44 10.93
C SER A 339 -9.42 9.61 9.60
N LEU A 340 -9.29 8.53 8.81
CA LEU A 340 -8.73 8.57 7.46
C LEU A 340 -9.50 9.55 6.58
N TYR A 341 -10.83 9.46 6.61
CA TYR A 341 -11.65 10.37 5.82
C TYR A 341 -11.52 11.82 6.28
N ILE A 342 -11.65 12.10 7.59
CA ILE A 342 -11.57 13.46 8.13
C ILE A 342 -10.21 14.09 7.79
N VAL A 343 -9.12 13.40 8.09
CA VAL A 343 -7.76 13.90 7.90
C VAL A 343 -7.42 14.02 6.41
N GLY A 344 -7.65 12.96 5.65
CA GLY A 344 -7.29 12.91 4.24
C GLY A 344 -8.17 13.80 3.36
N SER A 345 -9.49 13.93 3.64
CA SER A 345 -10.36 14.82 2.88
C SER A 345 -10.04 16.31 3.11
N THR A 346 -9.53 16.67 4.28
CA THR A 346 -9.03 18.03 4.54
C THR A 346 -7.90 18.39 3.57
N VAL A 347 -6.94 17.50 3.41
CA VAL A 347 -5.83 17.67 2.46
C VAL A 347 -6.32 17.63 1.01
N LEU A 348 -7.21 16.69 0.68
CA LEU A 348 -7.79 16.55 -0.65
C LEU A 348 -8.52 17.84 -1.10
N VAL A 349 -9.36 18.41 -0.24
CA VAL A 349 -10.11 19.65 -0.53
C VAL A 349 -9.13 20.81 -0.74
N GLU A 350 -8.14 20.96 0.11
CA GLU A 350 -7.13 22.03 -0.02
C GLU A 350 -6.36 21.93 -1.35
N LEU A 351 -5.98 20.72 -1.76
CA LEU A 351 -5.29 20.50 -3.05
C LEU A 351 -6.19 20.82 -4.25
N ILE A 352 -7.48 20.45 -4.19
CA ILE A 352 -8.42 20.69 -5.28
C ILE A 352 -8.75 22.17 -5.42
N ASP A 353 -9.05 22.83 -4.31
CA ASP A 353 -9.47 24.25 -4.29
C ASP A 353 -8.34 25.18 -4.72
N ASN A 354 -7.09 24.80 -4.44
CA ASN A 354 -5.90 25.56 -4.82
C ASN A 354 -5.11 24.91 -5.96
N TRP A 355 -5.78 24.10 -6.80
CA TRP A 355 -5.15 23.32 -7.87
C TRP A 355 -4.26 24.14 -8.80
N ASP A 356 -4.66 25.36 -9.14
CA ASP A 356 -3.88 26.23 -10.03
C ASP A 356 -2.49 26.60 -9.50
N VAL A 357 -2.31 26.50 -8.19
CA VAL A 357 -0.99 26.67 -7.54
C VAL A 357 -0.29 25.32 -7.43
N TYR A 358 -0.97 24.32 -6.88
CA TYR A 358 -0.35 23.06 -6.49
C TYR A 358 -0.03 22.12 -7.66
N LYS A 359 -0.69 22.27 -8.82
CA LYS A 359 -0.37 21.48 -10.03
C LYS A 359 1.05 21.69 -10.56
N ASP A 360 1.68 22.84 -10.25
CA ASP A 360 3.01 23.23 -10.73
C ASP A 360 4.03 23.43 -9.60
N SER A 361 3.59 23.34 -8.33
CA SER A 361 4.44 23.52 -7.15
C SER A 361 3.91 22.70 -5.98
N ILE A 362 4.60 21.62 -5.65
CA ILE A 362 4.24 20.78 -4.50
C ILE A 362 4.27 21.61 -3.22
N PRO A 363 3.20 21.60 -2.39
CA PRO A 363 3.15 22.37 -1.15
C PRO A 363 4.21 21.89 -0.14
N GLY A 364 4.65 22.82 0.73
CA GLY A 364 5.71 22.56 1.72
C GLY A 364 7.14 22.74 1.19
N GLY A 365 7.36 22.65 -0.11
CA GLY A 365 8.66 22.92 -0.72
C GLY A 365 9.02 24.42 -0.68
N SER A 366 10.26 24.75 -0.27
CA SER A 366 10.80 26.12 -0.20
C SER A 366 11.37 26.56 -1.54
#